data_2880e308b2053f779d9600f8b3347f0f
#
_entry.id   2880e308b2053f779d9600f8b3347f0f
#
_cell.length_a   1.000
_cell.length_b   1.000
_cell.length_c   1.000
_cell.angle_alpha   90.00
_cell.angle_beta   90.00
_cell.angle_gamma   90.00
#
_symmetry.space_group_name_H-M   'P 1'
#
loop_
_entity.id
_entity.type
_entity.pdbx_description
1 polymer ?
#
loop_
_entity_poly.entity_id
_entity_poly.type
_entity_poly.pdbx_seq_one_letter_code
_entity_poly.pdbx_strand_id
1 'polypeptide(L)'
;MKGVAVFQGKLKGGYCTFIQDSPKSPVKVNGHVQNLSPGKHGFHIHTYGDIRKTDCTKCGGHWNPRNNDHGSLTDENSHAGDLGNIVVRDDGTADFNLKTSKITLYGKESI
;
A
#
# COMPACT_ATOMS: atom_id res chain seq x y z
N MET A 1 16.57 -1.80 -3.97
CA MET A 1 15.77 -2.96 -3.53
C MET A 1 14.38 -2.90 -4.13
N LYS A 2 13.80 -4.03 -4.41
CA LYS A 2 12.48 -4.12 -5.04
C LYS A 2 11.61 -5.12 -4.26
N GLY A 3 10.36 -4.74 -4.03
CA GLY A 3 9.34 -5.62 -3.47
C GLY A 3 8.14 -5.70 -4.39
N VAL A 4 7.37 -6.78 -4.28
CA VAL A 4 6.16 -7.00 -5.07
C VAL A 4 5.06 -7.53 -4.16
N ALA A 5 3.88 -6.94 -4.25
CA ALA A 5 2.67 -7.47 -3.67
C ALA A 5 1.70 -7.85 -4.78
N VAL A 6 1.04 -9.00 -4.64
CA VAL A 6 0.02 -9.44 -5.59
C VAL A 6 -1.33 -9.45 -4.89
N PHE A 7 -2.37 -9.05 -5.61
CA PHE A 7 -3.71 -9.05 -5.08
C PHE A 7 -4.37 -10.43 -5.22
N GLN A 8 -5.19 -10.78 -4.25
CA GLN A 8 -5.85 -12.08 -4.16
C GLN A 8 -7.37 -11.91 -4.27
N GLY A 9 -8.08 -13.03 -4.33
CA GLY A 9 -9.53 -13.05 -4.39
C GLY A 9 -10.06 -12.42 -5.67
N LYS A 10 -11.08 -11.59 -5.56
CA LYS A 10 -11.68 -10.92 -6.73
C LYS A 10 -10.74 -9.94 -7.43
N LEU A 11 -9.66 -9.55 -6.77
CA LEU A 11 -8.66 -8.64 -7.31
C LEU A 11 -7.47 -9.37 -7.96
N LYS A 12 -7.57 -10.70 -8.08
CA LYS A 12 -6.51 -11.53 -8.67
C LYS A 12 -6.12 -11.00 -10.05
N GLY A 13 -4.83 -10.95 -10.30
CA GLY A 13 -4.27 -10.38 -11.53
C GLY A 13 -3.73 -8.96 -11.34
N GLY A 14 -4.11 -8.28 -10.26
CA GLY A 14 -3.52 -7.01 -9.88
C GLY A 14 -2.20 -7.19 -9.13
N TYR A 15 -1.40 -6.15 -9.16
CA TYR A 15 -0.09 -6.18 -8.51
C TYR A 15 0.35 -4.77 -8.11
N CYS A 16 1.32 -4.73 -7.20
CA CYS A 16 1.94 -3.49 -6.76
C CYS A 16 3.44 -3.73 -6.61
N THR A 17 4.26 -2.86 -7.20
CA THR A 17 5.71 -2.92 -7.06
C THR A 17 6.22 -1.77 -6.21
N PHE A 18 7.24 -2.06 -5.40
CA PHE A 18 7.91 -1.11 -4.53
C PHE A 18 9.38 -1.07 -4.91
N ILE A 19 9.91 0.11 -5.20
CA ILE A 19 11.31 0.27 -5.59
C ILE A 19 11.95 1.36 -4.72
N GLN A 20 13.06 1.01 -4.10
CA GLN A 20 13.85 1.95 -3.30
C GLN A 20 15.32 1.79 -3.64
N ASP A 21 15.94 2.83 -4.15
CA ASP A 21 17.32 2.79 -4.65
C ASP A 21 18.35 2.69 -3.53
N SER A 22 18.07 3.35 -2.40
CA SER A 22 18.94 3.33 -1.21
C SER A 22 18.09 3.52 0.04
N PRO A 23 18.63 3.25 1.25
CA PRO A 23 17.88 3.43 2.49
C PRO A 23 17.34 4.86 2.73
N LYS A 24 17.95 5.85 2.10
CA LYS A 24 17.53 7.26 2.23
C LYS A 24 16.66 7.75 1.09
N SER A 25 16.49 6.95 0.05
CA SER A 25 15.65 7.32 -1.08
C SER A 25 14.17 7.11 -0.77
N PRO A 26 13.27 7.89 -1.38
CA PRO A 26 11.85 7.57 -1.29
C PRO A 26 11.55 6.26 -1.99
N VAL A 27 10.45 5.62 -1.58
CA VAL A 27 9.95 4.40 -2.22
C VAL A 27 8.99 4.80 -3.33
N LYS A 28 9.21 4.28 -4.53
CA LYS A 28 8.30 4.40 -5.67
C LYS A 28 7.35 3.22 -5.63
N VAL A 29 6.06 3.50 -5.67
CA VAL A 29 5.00 2.50 -5.59
C VAL A 29 4.17 2.59 -6.86
N ASN A 30 4.17 1.52 -7.64
CA ASN A 30 3.43 1.44 -8.90
C ASN A 30 2.56 0.19 -8.89
N GLY A 31 1.39 0.29 -9.48
CA GLY A 31 0.55 -0.88 -9.54
C GLY A 31 -0.62 -0.76 -10.48
N HIS A 32 -1.30 -1.89 -10.61
CA HIS A 32 -2.51 -2.05 -11.40
C HIS A 32 -3.51 -2.90 -10.61
N VAL A 33 -4.76 -2.48 -10.59
CA VAL A 33 -5.83 -3.22 -9.94
C VAL A 33 -7.08 -3.19 -10.82
N GLN A 34 -7.90 -4.23 -10.71
CA GLN A 34 -9.13 -4.39 -11.47
C GLN A 34 -10.23 -4.96 -10.59
N ASN A 35 -11.45 -4.97 -11.10
CA ASN A 35 -12.63 -5.47 -10.39
C ASN A 35 -12.99 -4.69 -9.13
N LEU A 36 -12.74 -3.39 -9.13
CA LEU A 36 -13.18 -2.48 -8.10
C LEU A 36 -14.27 -1.56 -8.62
N SER A 37 -15.15 -1.09 -7.73
CA SER A 37 -16.14 -0.08 -8.11
C SER A 37 -15.44 1.24 -8.47
N PRO A 38 -15.97 2.00 -9.45
CA PRO A 38 -15.41 3.32 -9.77
C PRO A 38 -15.36 4.25 -8.58
N GLY A 39 -14.36 5.13 -8.56
CA GLY A 39 -14.18 6.12 -7.52
C GLY A 39 -12.95 5.88 -6.65
N LYS A 40 -12.94 6.50 -5.48
CA LYS A 40 -11.79 6.45 -4.57
C LYS A 40 -11.86 5.22 -3.68
N HIS A 41 -10.70 4.56 -3.52
CA HIS A 41 -10.51 3.44 -2.59
C HIS A 41 -9.27 3.70 -1.74
N GLY A 42 -9.38 3.48 -0.43
CA GLY A 42 -8.23 3.57 0.47
C GLY A 42 -7.16 2.54 0.12
N PHE A 43 -5.91 2.93 0.28
CA PHE A 43 -4.77 2.08 -0.03
C PHE A 43 -3.80 2.12 1.15
N HIS A 44 -3.56 0.95 1.76
CA HIS A 44 -2.81 0.86 3.01
C HIS A 44 -1.91 -0.37 3.03
N ILE A 45 -0.84 -0.27 3.80
CA ILE A 45 -0.02 -1.43 4.18
C ILE A 45 -0.37 -1.81 5.61
N HIS A 46 -0.70 -3.08 5.83
CA HIS A 46 -1.01 -3.61 7.16
C HIS A 46 0.24 -4.15 7.85
N THR A 47 0.13 -4.34 9.15
CA THR A 47 1.24 -4.84 9.98
C THR A 47 1.67 -6.24 9.58
N TYR A 48 0.70 -7.12 9.28
CA TYR A 48 0.98 -8.52 8.95
C TYR A 48 0.45 -8.88 7.57
N GLY A 49 1.20 -9.69 6.85
CA GLY A 49 0.78 -10.24 5.55
C GLY A 49 -0.04 -11.52 5.68
N ASP A 50 -0.78 -11.69 6.78
CA ASP A 50 -1.54 -12.91 7.02
C ASP A 50 -2.91 -12.83 6.34
N ILE A 51 -2.98 -13.40 5.14
CA ILE A 51 -4.18 -13.41 4.31
C ILE A 51 -4.92 -14.75 4.32
N ARG A 52 -4.71 -15.55 5.37
CA ARG A 52 -5.47 -16.80 5.54
C ARG A 52 -6.97 -16.56 5.64
N LYS A 53 -7.38 -15.38 6.13
CA LYS A 53 -8.76 -14.89 6.07
C LYS A 53 -8.91 -13.94 4.88
N THR A 54 -9.98 -14.08 4.12
CA THR A 54 -10.21 -13.27 2.91
C THR A 54 -10.52 -11.81 3.19
N ASP A 55 -10.93 -11.48 4.41
CA ASP A 55 -11.27 -10.13 4.85
C ASP A 55 -10.12 -9.40 5.57
N CYS A 56 -8.93 -10.01 5.57
CA CYS A 56 -7.74 -9.46 6.20
C CYS A 56 -7.84 -9.29 7.73
N THR A 57 -8.69 -10.07 8.39
CA THR A 57 -8.86 -9.99 9.86
C THR A 57 -7.59 -10.37 10.62
N LYS A 58 -6.66 -11.08 9.98
CA LYS A 58 -5.37 -11.47 10.56
C LYS A 58 -4.22 -10.53 10.16
N CYS A 59 -4.51 -9.47 9.41
CA CYS A 59 -3.47 -8.55 8.94
C CYS A 59 -3.04 -7.51 10.00
N GLY A 60 -3.75 -7.42 11.11
CA GLY A 60 -3.53 -6.38 12.10
C GLY A 60 -3.99 -5.01 11.60
N GLY A 61 -3.58 -3.96 12.29
CA GLY A 61 -3.86 -2.59 11.87
C GLY A 61 -2.95 -2.14 10.71
N HIS A 62 -3.11 -0.89 10.30
CA HIS A 62 -2.19 -0.26 9.35
C HIS A 62 -0.78 -0.24 9.93
N TRP A 63 0.24 -0.40 9.07
CA TRP A 63 1.63 -0.33 9.49
C TRP A 63 1.91 1.03 10.10
N ASN A 64 2.25 1.06 11.37
CA ASN A 64 2.35 2.29 12.16
C ASN A 64 3.51 2.21 13.18
N PRO A 65 4.77 2.16 12.71
CA PRO A 65 5.92 1.99 13.60
C PRO A 65 6.17 3.20 14.52
N ARG A 66 5.57 4.37 14.20
CA ARG A 66 5.76 5.62 14.96
C ARG A 66 4.59 6.00 15.83
N ASN A 67 3.55 5.17 15.93
CA ASN A 67 2.35 5.41 16.72
C ASN A 67 1.65 6.74 16.38
N ASN A 68 1.56 7.06 15.09
CA ASN A 68 0.84 8.23 14.60
C ASN A 68 -0.65 7.92 14.44
N ASP A 69 -1.46 8.96 14.19
CA ASP A 69 -2.87 8.81 13.84
C ASP A 69 -3.01 8.42 12.37
N HIS A 70 -4.21 7.96 11.98
CA HIS A 70 -4.53 7.75 10.58
C HIS A 70 -4.61 9.09 9.84
N GLY A 71 -4.13 9.13 8.61
CA GLY A 71 -4.14 10.36 7.81
C GLY A 71 -3.88 10.10 6.33
N SER A 72 -3.66 11.18 5.60
CA SER A 72 -3.37 11.12 4.16
C SER A 72 -1.90 10.77 3.89
N LEU A 73 -1.57 10.48 2.63
CA LEU A 73 -0.21 10.20 2.20
C LEU A 73 0.76 11.34 2.54
N THR A 74 0.30 12.59 2.46
CA THR A 74 1.13 13.79 2.66
C THR A 74 1.12 14.30 4.09
N ASP A 75 0.33 13.71 4.97
CA ASP A 75 0.24 14.10 6.37
C ASP A 75 1.36 13.43 7.18
N GLU A 76 2.24 14.22 7.80
CA GLU A 76 3.32 13.69 8.63
C GLU A 76 2.80 12.91 9.84
N ASN A 77 1.65 13.33 10.39
CA ASN A 77 0.97 12.62 11.48
C ASN A 77 -0.02 11.60 10.91
N SER A 78 0.50 10.61 10.18
CA SER A 78 -0.29 9.52 9.63
C SER A 78 0.43 8.20 9.87
N HIS A 79 -0.27 7.08 9.69
CA HIS A 79 0.38 5.77 9.70
C HIS A 79 1.38 5.69 8.54
N ALA A 80 2.52 5.06 8.78
CA ALA A 80 3.50 4.86 7.70
C ALA A 80 2.88 4.11 6.52
N GLY A 81 1.98 3.18 6.80
CA GLY A 81 1.26 2.40 5.79
C GLY A 81 0.08 3.11 5.13
N ASP A 82 -0.22 4.35 5.50
CA ASP A 82 -1.31 5.13 4.86
C ASP A 82 -0.79 5.72 3.55
N LEU A 83 -1.20 5.13 2.43
CA LEU A 83 -0.74 5.52 1.09
C LEU A 83 -1.79 6.33 0.31
N GLY A 84 -2.83 6.81 0.99
CA GLY A 84 -3.88 7.63 0.38
C GLY A 84 -4.93 6.79 -0.31
N ASN A 85 -5.44 7.32 -1.41
CA ASN A 85 -6.50 6.66 -2.19
C ASN A 85 -6.00 6.39 -3.59
N ILE A 86 -6.44 5.27 -4.16
CA ILE A 86 -6.37 5.04 -5.60
C ILE A 86 -7.72 5.41 -6.21
N VAL A 87 -7.69 5.93 -7.43
CA VAL A 87 -8.91 6.33 -8.15
C VAL A 87 -9.18 5.31 -9.25
N VAL A 88 -10.30 4.62 -9.13
CA VAL A 88 -10.72 3.57 -10.07
C VAL A 88 -11.59 4.19 -11.15
N ARG A 89 -11.26 3.89 -12.40
CA ARG A 89 -11.98 4.34 -13.60
C ARG A 89 -13.34 3.64 -13.72
N ASP A 90 -14.17 4.14 -14.61
CA ASP A 90 -15.51 3.59 -14.85
C ASP A 90 -15.50 2.12 -15.31
N ASP A 91 -14.40 1.67 -15.89
CA ASP A 91 -14.24 0.27 -16.29
C ASP A 91 -13.80 -0.68 -15.16
N GLY A 92 -13.68 -0.17 -13.94
CA GLY A 92 -13.29 -0.97 -12.78
C GLY A 92 -11.79 -1.18 -12.62
N THR A 93 -10.97 -0.44 -13.37
CA THR A 93 -9.51 -0.57 -13.31
C THR A 93 -8.85 0.71 -12.78
N ALA A 94 -7.68 0.54 -12.19
CA ALA A 94 -6.83 1.68 -11.82
C ALA A 94 -5.37 1.32 -12.04
N ASP A 95 -4.64 2.27 -12.59
CA ASP A 95 -3.18 2.26 -12.60
C ASP A 95 -2.72 3.37 -11.66
N PHE A 96 -1.79 3.08 -10.78
CA PHE A 96 -1.34 4.05 -9.81
C PHE A 96 0.17 4.11 -9.71
N ASN A 97 0.64 5.30 -9.40
CA ASN A 97 2.06 5.60 -9.26
C ASN A 97 2.20 6.66 -8.18
N LEU A 98 2.85 6.33 -7.10
CA LEU A 98 3.09 7.28 -6.02
C LEU A 98 4.52 7.13 -5.48
N LYS A 99 4.94 8.11 -4.71
CA LYS A 99 6.25 8.14 -4.09
C LYS A 99 6.08 8.57 -2.64
N THR A 100 6.73 7.88 -1.72
CA THR A 100 6.62 8.18 -0.30
C THR A 100 7.92 7.90 0.44
N SER A 101 8.21 8.73 1.44
CA SER A 101 9.32 8.52 2.37
C SER A 101 8.84 7.92 3.70
N LYS A 102 7.56 7.59 3.84
CA LYS A 102 7.00 7.06 5.09
C LYS A 102 7.27 5.58 5.30
N ILE A 103 7.61 4.85 4.24
CA ILE A 103 7.93 3.43 4.30
C ILE A 103 9.35 3.20 3.80
N THR A 104 9.90 2.04 4.14
CA THR A 104 11.23 1.64 3.69
C THR A 104 11.25 0.15 3.39
N LEU A 105 12.13 -0.25 2.48
CA LEU A 105 12.44 -1.65 2.19
C LEU A 105 13.71 -2.11 2.92
N TYR A 106 14.34 -1.23 3.69
CA TYR A 106 15.59 -1.48 4.39
C TYR A 106 15.42 -1.36 5.89
N GLY A 107 16.15 -2.21 6.64
CA GLY A 107 16.30 -2.08 8.08
C GLY A 107 15.14 -2.65 8.90
N LYS A 108 15.10 -2.25 10.16
CA LYS A 108 14.15 -2.81 11.14
C LYS A 108 12.69 -2.45 10.87
N GLU A 109 12.44 -1.31 10.25
CA GLU A 109 11.09 -0.84 9.93
C GLU A 109 10.70 -1.16 8.49
N SER A 110 11.39 -2.09 7.85
CA SER A 110 11.07 -2.53 6.49
C SER A 110 9.66 -3.12 6.40
N ILE A 111 8.98 -2.77 5.32
CA ILE A 111 7.71 -3.41 4.97
C ILE A 111 7.93 -4.78 4.36
#